data_fe8864c4c5af5e0104684678c439b658
#
_entry.id   fe8864c4c5af5e0104684678c439b658
#
_cell.length_a   1.000
_cell.length_b   1.000
_cell.length_c   1.000
_cell.angle_alpha   90.00
_cell.angle_beta   90.00
_cell.angle_gamma   90.00
#
_symmetry.space_group_name_H-M   'P 1'
#
loop_
_entity.id
_entity.type
_entity.pdbx_description
1 polymer ?
#
loop_
_entity_poly.entity_id
_entity_poly.type
_entity_poly.pdbx_seq_one_letter_code
_entity_poly.pdbx_strand_id
1 'polypeptide(L)'
;MNYYLDIETTGLDPLHAKIITIQYMELERNTAKPTSPLKILKEWESDEKSILKKFISDSGIADGYKFSFIPIGFNLQFEHSFFWQRCISNGLKPIDVLGRPFLDLKTVAVIMNKGEFKGAGLDNITNKPHGGGNIPQWYKEKKYAEIESYIKNEAEEFSSFCSKLYKELPVLLEMFRQ
;
A
#
# COMPACT_ATOMS: atom_id res chain seq x y z
N MET A 1 -13.09 8.01 -2.57
CA MET A 1 -13.30 6.57 -2.33
C MET A 1 -12.09 5.99 -1.63
N ASN A 2 -12.27 4.97 -0.79
CA ASN A 2 -11.17 4.32 -0.04
C ASN A 2 -10.49 3.28 -0.92
N TYR A 3 -9.15 3.25 -0.91
CA TYR A 3 -8.35 2.30 -1.69
C TYR A 3 -7.25 1.69 -0.84
N TYR A 4 -7.14 0.36 -0.83
CA TYR A 4 -5.87 -0.27 -0.51
C TYR A 4 -4.82 0.20 -1.49
N LEU A 5 -3.66 0.58 -1.00
CA LEU A 5 -2.51 1.00 -1.80
C LEU A 5 -1.24 0.42 -1.21
N ASP A 6 -0.42 -0.18 -2.08
CA ASP A 6 0.88 -0.71 -1.73
C ASP A 6 1.78 -0.80 -2.97
N ILE A 7 3.09 -0.92 -2.80
CA ILE A 7 4.08 -1.05 -3.89
C ILE A 7 5.14 -2.09 -3.54
N GLU A 8 5.71 -2.72 -4.58
CA GLU A 8 6.96 -3.45 -4.44
C GLU A 8 8.09 -2.73 -5.18
N THR A 9 9.29 -2.86 -4.66
CA THR A 9 10.46 -2.11 -5.13
C THR A 9 11.70 -2.97 -5.21
N THR A 10 12.71 -2.52 -5.95
CA THR A 10 14.01 -3.22 -6.04
C THR A 10 14.93 -2.95 -4.83
N GLY A 11 14.51 -2.16 -3.85
CA GLY A 11 15.27 -1.80 -2.66
C GLY A 11 14.55 -0.73 -1.84
N LEU A 12 15.16 -0.22 -0.79
CA LEU A 12 14.52 0.69 0.17
C LEU A 12 14.77 2.19 -0.09
N ASP A 13 15.73 2.52 -0.94
CA ASP A 13 16.08 3.92 -1.24
C ASP A 13 15.45 4.36 -2.58
N PRO A 14 14.49 5.30 -2.59
CA PRO A 14 13.79 5.74 -3.79
C PRO A 14 14.68 6.47 -4.80
N LEU A 15 15.89 6.92 -4.42
CA LEU A 15 16.87 7.52 -5.34
C LEU A 15 17.52 6.46 -6.23
N HIS A 16 17.75 5.25 -5.71
CA HIS A 16 18.53 4.20 -6.36
C HIS A 16 17.69 2.97 -6.75
N ALA A 17 16.58 2.75 -6.06
CA ALA A 17 15.64 1.68 -6.36
C ALA A 17 14.49 2.16 -7.22
N LYS A 18 13.82 1.23 -7.91
CA LYS A 18 12.63 1.52 -8.72
C LYS A 18 11.40 0.80 -8.19
N ILE A 19 10.23 1.32 -8.51
CA ILE A 19 8.96 0.63 -8.31
C ILE A 19 8.81 -0.45 -9.37
N ILE A 20 8.56 -1.69 -8.96
CA ILE A 20 8.34 -2.84 -9.85
C ILE A 20 6.89 -3.26 -9.92
N THR A 21 6.10 -3.01 -8.88
CA THR A 21 4.65 -3.15 -8.94
C THR A 21 3.95 -2.01 -8.20
N ILE A 22 2.71 -1.71 -8.63
CA ILE A 22 1.78 -0.85 -7.90
C ILE A 22 0.49 -1.66 -7.78
N GLN A 23 0.06 -1.93 -6.56
CA GLN A 23 -1.17 -2.66 -6.28
C GLN A 23 -2.19 -1.79 -5.56
N TYR A 24 -3.44 -1.87 -6.00
CA TYR A 24 -4.56 -1.14 -5.40
C TYR A 24 -5.89 -1.82 -5.68
N MET A 25 -6.84 -1.64 -4.78
CA MET A 25 -8.23 -2.06 -4.95
C MET A 25 -9.15 -1.16 -4.14
N GLU A 26 -10.37 -0.98 -4.62
CA GLU A 26 -11.38 -0.20 -3.93
C GLU A 26 -11.91 -0.96 -2.70
N LEU A 27 -12.06 -0.22 -1.60
CA LEU A 27 -12.58 -0.73 -0.33
C LEU A 27 -13.89 -0.03 0.02
N GLU A 28 -14.85 -0.78 0.49
CA GLU A 28 -16.11 -0.26 1.00
C GLU A 28 -15.86 0.65 2.22
N ARG A 29 -16.51 1.82 2.21
CA ARG A 29 -16.21 2.91 3.12
C ARG A 29 -16.36 2.57 4.61
N ASN A 30 -17.36 1.77 4.95
CA ASN A 30 -17.74 1.51 6.35
C ASN A 30 -17.22 0.17 6.89
N THR A 31 -16.80 -0.73 6.01
CA THR A 31 -16.37 -2.08 6.40
C THR A 31 -14.95 -2.41 5.95
N ALA A 32 -14.36 -1.58 5.09
CA ALA A 32 -13.08 -1.82 4.41
C ALA A 32 -13.02 -3.15 3.64
N LYS A 33 -14.16 -3.74 3.27
CA LYS A 33 -14.21 -4.92 2.42
C LYS A 33 -13.89 -4.55 0.98
N PRO A 34 -13.16 -5.39 0.23
CA PRO A 34 -12.93 -5.17 -1.20
C PRO A 34 -14.25 -5.06 -1.99
N THR A 35 -14.37 -4.02 -2.82
CA THR A 35 -15.49 -3.81 -3.75
C THR A 35 -15.06 -3.91 -5.21
N SER A 36 -13.77 -4.01 -5.47
CA SER A 36 -13.20 -4.24 -6.79
C SER A 36 -12.12 -5.34 -6.72
N PRO A 37 -11.79 -5.98 -7.86
CA PRO A 37 -10.63 -6.84 -7.93
C PRO A 37 -9.33 -6.09 -7.60
N LEU A 38 -8.35 -6.80 -7.02
CA LEU A 38 -6.99 -6.29 -6.85
C LEU A 38 -6.39 -6.03 -8.23
N LYS A 39 -5.99 -4.79 -8.47
CA LYS A 39 -5.21 -4.42 -9.65
C LYS A 39 -3.73 -4.44 -9.29
N ILE A 40 -2.92 -5.06 -10.13
CA ILE A 40 -1.45 -5.12 -9.99
C ILE A 40 -0.87 -4.59 -11.29
N LEU A 41 -0.28 -3.40 -11.27
CA LEU A 41 0.48 -2.87 -12.38
C LEU A 41 1.92 -3.37 -12.26
N LYS A 42 2.47 -3.94 -13.33
CA LYS A 42 3.72 -4.68 -13.31
C LYS A 42 4.74 -4.03 -14.26
N GLU A 43 5.89 -3.68 -13.74
CA GLU A 43 6.94 -3.01 -14.49
C GLU A 43 7.50 -3.92 -15.59
N TRP A 44 7.61 -5.21 -15.32
CA TRP A 44 8.15 -6.18 -16.29
C TRP A 44 7.23 -6.48 -17.49
N GLU A 45 5.99 -6.03 -17.48
CA GLU A 45 5.07 -6.07 -18.63
C GLU A 45 5.19 -4.81 -19.52
N SER A 46 5.88 -3.76 -19.01
CA SER A 46 6.07 -2.49 -19.72
C SER A 46 7.36 -1.78 -19.28
N ASP A 47 7.25 -0.78 -18.42
CA ASP A 47 8.33 -0.07 -17.73
C ASP A 47 7.77 0.72 -16.54
N GLU A 48 8.65 1.21 -15.64
CA GLU A 48 8.27 1.96 -14.46
C GLU A 48 7.45 3.21 -14.79
N LYS A 49 7.83 3.95 -15.83
CA LYS A 49 7.11 5.16 -16.24
C LYS A 49 5.70 4.85 -16.70
N SER A 50 5.51 3.74 -17.38
CA SER A 50 4.21 3.30 -17.89
C SER A 50 3.28 2.90 -16.77
N ILE A 51 3.75 2.15 -15.76
CA ILE A 51 2.91 1.79 -14.61
C ILE A 51 2.57 3.01 -13.74
N LEU A 52 3.49 3.97 -13.57
CA LEU A 52 3.21 5.23 -12.89
C LEU A 52 2.12 6.04 -13.61
N LYS A 53 2.24 6.22 -14.94
CA LYS A 53 1.22 6.91 -15.74
C LYS A 53 -0.13 6.21 -15.66
N LYS A 54 -0.13 4.89 -15.76
CA LYS A 54 -1.36 4.10 -15.69
C LYS A 54 -2.01 4.22 -14.33
N PHE A 55 -1.24 4.14 -13.25
CA PHE A 55 -1.76 4.36 -11.90
C PHE A 55 -2.39 5.75 -11.75
N ILE A 56 -1.71 6.82 -12.19
CA ILE A 56 -2.22 8.19 -12.16
C ILE A 56 -3.56 8.29 -12.89
N SER A 57 -3.63 7.74 -14.11
CA SER A 57 -4.84 7.78 -14.94
C SER A 57 -6.00 6.99 -14.35
N ASP A 58 -5.73 5.76 -13.89
CA ASP A 58 -6.78 4.82 -13.46
C ASP A 58 -7.34 5.15 -12.05
N SER A 59 -6.50 5.72 -11.19
CA SER A 59 -6.86 5.99 -9.78
C SER A 59 -7.48 7.37 -9.56
N GLY A 60 -7.22 8.31 -10.45
CA GLY A 60 -7.56 9.73 -10.24
C GLY A 60 -6.79 10.37 -9.07
N ILE A 61 -5.66 9.76 -8.64
CA ILE A 61 -4.87 10.27 -7.51
C ILE A 61 -4.30 11.68 -7.77
N ALA A 62 -4.13 12.07 -9.03
CA ALA A 62 -3.69 13.40 -9.42
C ALA A 62 -4.82 14.42 -9.57
N ASP A 63 -6.08 14.02 -9.41
CA ASP A 63 -7.22 14.91 -9.50
C ASP A 63 -7.21 15.96 -8.38
N GLY A 64 -7.75 17.14 -8.66
CA GLY A 64 -7.84 18.23 -7.67
C GLY A 64 -8.74 17.90 -6.48
N TYR A 65 -9.69 16.96 -6.65
CA TYR A 65 -10.56 16.50 -5.57
C TYR A 65 -9.89 15.39 -4.75
N LYS A 66 -9.38 15.76 -3.59
CA LYS A 66 -8.56 14.87 -2.73
C LYS A 66 -9.29 13.62 -2.21
N PHE A 67 -10.62 13.59 -2.25
CA PHE A 67 -11.43 12.44 -1.81
C PHE A 67 -11.74 11.45 -2.95
N SER A 68 -11.29 11.71 -4.18
CA SER A 68 -11.41 10.76 -5.29
C SER A 68 -10.65 9.45 -4.99
N PHE A 69 -9.48 9.58 -4.36
CA PHE A 69 -8.62 8.47 -3.95
C PHE A 69 -8.12 8.71 -2.53
N ILE A 70 -8.60 7.94 -1.56
CA ILE A 70 -8.16 7.96 -0.16
C ILE A 70 -7.31 6.70 0.07
N PRO A 71 -5.97 6.80 0.12
CA PRO A 71 -5.13 5.64 0.34
C PRO A 71 -5.29 5.10 1.76
N ILE A 72 -5.45 3.79 1.86
CA ILE A 72 -5.37 3.02 3.09
C ILE A 72 -4.25 2.01 2.87
N GLY A 73 -3.22 2.05 3.71
CA GLY A 73 -2.05 1.21 3.54
C GLY A 73 -1.33 0.94 4.86
N PHE A 74 -0.16 0.36 4.76
CA PHE A 74 0.68 0.07 5.91
C PHE A 74 2.06 0.69 5.73
N ASN A 75 2.37 1.76 6.49
CA ASN A 75 3.58 2.56 6.36
C ASN A 75 3.60 3.43 5.09
N LEU A 76 2.47 4.11 4.80
CA LEU A 76 2.27 4.93 3.59
C LEU A 76 3.36 6.01 3.35
N GLN A 77 4.19 6.30 4.34
CA GLN A 77 5.37 7.13 4.18
C GLN A 77 6.36 6.53 3.17
N PHE A 78 6.46 5.20 3.12
CA PHE A 78 7.30 4.49 2.16
C PHE A 78 6.78 4.69 0.72
N GLU A 79 5.49 4.43 0.49
CA GLU A 79 4.83 4.62 -0.81
C GLU A 79 4.94 6.09 -1.26
N HIS A 80 4.69 7.04 -0.34
CA HIS A 80 4.81 8.46 -0.63
C HIS A 80 6.21 8.82 -1.12
N SER A 81 7.25 8.37 -0.41
CA SER A 81 8.65 8.67 -0.75
C SER A 81 9.02 8.13 -2.14
N PHE A 82 8.59 6.90 -2.44
CA PHE A 82 8.82 6.28 -3.74
C PHE A 82 8.02 6.97 -4.85
N PHE A 83 6.72 7.16 -4.71
CA PHE A 83 5.92 7.85 -5.72
C PHE A 83 6.45 9.25 -6.01
N TRP A 84 6.80 10.00 -4.97
CA TRP A 84 7.36 11.33 -5.14
C TRP A 84 8.64 11.31 -5.96
N GLN A 85 9.63 10.56 -5.52
CA GLN A 85 10.95 10.51 -6.15
C GLN A 85 10.91 9.84 -7.52
N ARG A 86 10.18 8.73 -7.67
CA ARG A 86 10.16 7.99 -8.94
C ARG A 86 9.38 8.73 -10.03
N CYS A 87 8.34 9.47 -9.68
CA CYS A 87 7.69 10.38 -10.64
C CYS A 87 8.68 11.41 -11.16
N ILE A 88 9.43 12.09 -10.29
CA ILE A 88 10.47 13.07 -10.71
C ILE A 88 11.49 12.40 -11.63
N SER A 89 12.05 11.25 -11.24
CA SER A 89 13.05 10.51 -12.01
C SER A 89 12.54 10.10 -13.40
N ASN A 90 11.22 9.89 -13.55
CA ASN A 90 10.58 9.54 -14.81
C ASN A 90 10.02 10.75 -15.60
N GLY A 91 10.29 11.98 -15.14
CA GLY A 91 9.79 13.21 -15.77
C GLY A 91 8.28 13.38 -15.65
N LEU A 92 7.68 12.90 -14.57
CA LEU A 92 6.27 13.03 -14.23
C LEU A 92 6.08 14.02 -13.07
N LYS A 93 4.87 14.60 -12.96
CA LYS A 93 4.52 15.38 -11.77
C LYS A 93 4.49 14.44 -10.55
N PRO A 94 5.12 14.82 -9.41
CA PRO A 94 5.11 14.01 -8.21
C PRO A 94 3.69 13.70 -7.71
N ILE A 95 3.49 12.48 -7.24
CA ILE A 95 2.28 12.06 -6.56
C ILE A 95 2.46 12.32 -5.06
N ASP A 96 1.61 13.16 -4.51
CA ASP A 96 1.55 13.43 -3.07
C ASP A 96 0.49 12.51 -2.41
N VAL A 97 0.94 11.35 -1.94
CA VAL A 97 0.07 10.35 -1.28
C VAL A 97 -0.42 10.88 0.07
N LEU A 98 0.42 11.60 0.82
CA LEU A 98 0.10 12.08 2.17
C LEU A 98 -0.54 13.48 2.18
N GLY A 99 -0.54 14.21 1.07
CA GLY A 99 -1.17 15.52 0.93
C GLY A 99 -2.70 15.47 0.78
N ARG A 100 -3.31 14.33 1.06
CA ARG A 100 -4.76 14.05 1.02
C ARG A 100 -5.18 13.30 2.27
N PRO A 101 -6.50 13.12 2.53
CA PRO A 101 -6.94 12.18 3.55
C PRO A 101 -6.38 10.78 3.29
N PHE A 102 -5.83 10.15 4.32
CA PHE A 102 -5.27 8.80 4.25
C PHE A 102 -5.47 8.06 5.57
N LEU A 103 -5.34 6.75 5.56
CA LEU A 103 -5.31 5.92 6.76
C LEU A 103 -4.09 5.01 6.71
N ASP A 104 -3.15 5.23 7.64
CA ASP A 104 -1.95 4.40 7.80
C ASP A 104 -2.11 3.45 8.97
N LEU A 105 -2.26 2.16 8.70
CA LEU A 105 -2.47 1.12 9.72
C LEU A 105 -1.19 0.82 10.52
N LYS A 106 -0.03 1.32 10.11
CA LYS A 106 1.20 1.26 10.91
C LYS A 106 1.01 1.91 12.28
N THR A 107 0.28 3.02 12.34
CA THR A 107 -0.02 3.71 13.61
C THR A 107 -0.80 2.80 14.57
N VAL A 108 -1.80 2.07 14.05
CA VAL A 108 -2.56 1.10 14.85
C VAL A 108 -1.66 -0.04 15.31
N ALA A 109 -0.82 -0.56 14.42
CA ALA A 109 0.13 -1.63 14.76
C ALA A 109 1.11 -1.22 15.86
N VAL A 110 1.60 0.02 15.85
CA VAL A 110 2.47 0.55 16.92
C VAL A 110 1.72 0.62 18.25
N ILE A 111 0.45 1.06 18.25
CA ILE A 111 -0.38 1.07 19.47
C ILE A 111 -0.59 -0.37 19.99
N MET A 112 -0.92 -1.33 19.11
CA MET A 112 -1.07 -2.75 19.47
C MET A 112 0.24 -3.33 20.03
N ASN A 113 1.39 -2.84 19.57
CA ASN A 113 2.72 -3.20 20.04
C ASN A 113 3.21 -2.30 21.21
N LYS A 114 2.28 -1.75 22.00
CA LYS A 114 2.55 -0.94 23.22
C LYS A 114 3.45 0.29 22.98
N GLY A 115 3.35 0.88 21.79
CA GLY A 115 4.13 2.05 21.38
C GLY A 115 5.48 1.74 20.73
N GLU A 116 5.88 0.47 20.65
CA GLU A 116 7.15 0.07 20.06
C GLU A 116 7.05 -0.04 18.53
N PHE A 117 7.90 0.70 17.81
CA PHE A 117 7.98 0.65 16.35
C PHE A 117 8.63 -0.64 15.83
N LYS A 118 9.65 -1.13 16.55
CA LYS A 118 10.30 -2.40 16.24
C LYS A 118 9.32 -3.54 16.55
N GLY A 119 9.09 -4.41 15.59
CA GLY A 119 8.12 -5.50 15.72
C GLY A 119 6.67 -5.12 15.39
N ALA A 120 6.36 -3.85 15.09
CA ALA A 120 5.04 -3.43 14.63
C ALA A 120 4.94 -3.55 13.09
N GLY A 121 5.41 -4.64 12.50
CA GLY A 121 5.23 -4.98 11.09
C GLY A 121 3.88 -5.62 10.82
N LEU A 122 3.38 -5.56 9.59
CA LEU A 122 2.14 -6.21 9.21
C LEU A 122 2.22 -7.74 9.42
N ASP A 123 3.37 -8.32 9.15
CA ASP A 123 3.70 -9.73 9.35
C ASP A 123 3.70 -10.18 10.82
N ASN A 124 3.83 -9.26 11.77
CA ASN A 124 3.77 -9.56 13.20
C ASN A 124 2.36 -9.43 13.80
N ILE A 125 1.45 -8.75 13.11
CA ILE A 125 0.08 -8.50 13.59
C ILE A 125 -0.99 -9.22 12.76
N THR A 126 -0.59 -9.84 11.65
CA THR A 126 -1.43 -10.66 10.79
C THR A 126 -0.74 -11.99 10.49
N ASN A 127 -1.39 -12.85 9.71
CA ASN A 127 -0.79 -14.08 9.19
C ASN A 127 -0.06 -13.85 7.84
N LYS A 128 0.30 -12.60 7.52
CA LYS A 128 1.06 -12.28 6.31
C LYS A 128 2.32 -13.15 6.22
N PRO A 129 2.57 -13.80 5.08
CA PRO A 129 3.80 -14.58 4.92
C PRO A 129 5.03 -13.67 4.99
N HIS A 130 6.04 -14.11 5.73
CA HIS A 130 7.34 -13.46 5.70
C HIS A 130 7.97 -13.65 4.31
N GLY A 131 8.37 -12.58 3.66
CA GLY A 131 8.94 -12.74 2.30
C GLY A 131 9.22 -11.43 1.57
N GLY A 132 8.75 -10.30 2.05
CA GLY A 132 8.96 -9.00 1.38
C GLY A 132 10.44 -8.69 1.10
N GLY A 133 11.34 -9.12 1.97
CA GLY A 133 12.79 -9.00 1.75
C GLY A 133 13.33 -9.81 0.56
N ASN A 134 12.58 -10.79 0.05
CA ASN A 134 12.97 -11.59 -1.11
C ASN A 134 12.59 -10.95 -2.46
N ILE A 135 11.71 -9.96 -2.46
CA ILE A 135 11.19 -9.31 -3.68
C ILE A 135 12.30 -8.84 -4.62
N PRO A 136 13.35 -8.12 -4.16
CA PRO A 136 14.44 -7.69 -5.04
C PRO A 136 15.18 -8.87 -5.69
N GLN A 137 15.35 -9.97 -4.95
CA GLN A 137 16.00 -11.17 -5.47
C GLN A 137 15.10 -11.91 -6.47
N TRP A 138 13.82 -12.12 -6.14
CA TRP A 138 12.85 -12.73 -7.07
C TRP A 138 12.74 -11.93 -8.37
N TYR A 139 12.75 -10.59 -8.28
CA TYR A 139 12.73 -9.75 -9.46
C TYR A 139 13.97 -9.94 -10.34
N LYS A 140 15.18 -9.99 -9.73
CA LYS A 140 16.43 -10.31 -10.44
C LYS A 140 16.38 -11.66 -11.14
N GLU A 141 15.79 -12.65 -10.49
CA GLU A 141 15.65 -14.03 -10.98
C GLU A 141 14.46 -14.22 -11.93
N LYS A 142 13.70 -13.15 -12.21
CA LYS A 142 12.48 -13.15 -13.02
C LYS A 142 11.40 -14.11 -12.48
N LYS A 143 11.37 -14.32 -11.18
CA LYS A 143 10.35 -15.11 -10.48
C LYS A 143 9.08 -14.28 -10.25
N TYR A 144 8.47 -13.83 -11.34
CA TYR A 144 7.33 -12.92 -11.30
C TYR A 144 6.07 -13.55 -10.70
N ALA A 145 5.89 -14.86 -10.87
CA ALA A 145 4.76 -15.58 -10.29
C ALA A 145 4.83 -15.59 -8.76
N GLU A 146 6.03 -15.74 -8.19
CA GLU A 146 6.27 -15.67 -6.75
C GLU A 146 5.94 -14.28 -6.20
N ILE A 147 6.35 -13.22 -6.91
CA ILE A 147 6.03 -11.83 -6.55
C ILE A 147 4.51 -11.62 -6.57
N GLU A 148 3.82 -12.04 -7.63
CA GLU A 148 2.36 -11.90 -7.73
C GLU A 148 1.62 -12.70 -6.65
N SER A 149 2.10 -13.90 -6.33
CA SER A 149 1.51 -14.71 -5.25
C SER A 149 1.67 -14.03 -3.90
N TYR A 150 2.87 -13.49 -3.64
CA TYR A 150 3.15 -12.73 -2.42
C TYR A 150 2.21 -11.52 -2.28
N ILE A 151 2.10 -10.69 -3.32
CA ILE A 151 1.24 -9.50 -3.35
C ILE A 151 -0.23 -9.86 -3.07
N LYS A 152 -0.74 -10.93 -3.69
CA LYS A 152 -2.13 -11.37 -3.47
C LYS A 152 -2.38 -11.77 -2.03
N ASN A 153 -1.49 -12.57 -1.45
CA ASN A 153 -1.57 -12.99 -0.06
C ASN A 153 -1.49 -11.79 0.89
N GLU A 154 -0.59 -10.83 0.63
CA GLU A 154 -0.47 -9.61 1.43
C GLU A 154 -1.75 -8.77 1.38
N ALA A 155 -2.31 -8.56 0.19
CA ALA A 155 -3.55 -7.79 0.02
C ALA A 155 -4.75 -8.45 0.73
N GLU A 156 -4.83 -9.79 0.73
CA GLU A 156 -5.86 -10.55 1.45
C GLU A 156 -5.72 -10.37 2.97
N GLU A 157 -4.52 -10.56 3.52
CA GLU A 157 -4.24 -10.38 4.94
C GLU A 157 -4.48 -8.94 5.39
N PHE A 158 -4.02 -7.96 4.59
CA PHE A 158 -4.28 -6.55 4.85
C PHE A 158 -5.78 -6.25 4.90
N SER A 159 -6.54 -6.72 3.92
CA SER A 159 -7.99 -6.46 3.82
C SER A 159 -8.75 -7.09 4.98
N SER A 160 -8.36 -8.31 5.36
CA SER A 160 -8.92 -9.02 6.51
C SER A 160 -8.67 -8.24 7.81
N PHE A 161 -7.43 -7.81 8.02
CA PHE A 161 -7.04 -7.02 9.19
C PHE A 161 -7.77 -5.67 9.21
N CYS A 162 -7.79 -4.95 8.09
CA CYS A 162 -8.46 -3.66 7.97
C CYS A 162 -9.97 -3.79 8.27
N SER A 163 -10.63 -4.79 7.70
CA SER A 163 -12.06 -5.04 7.95
C SER A 163 -12.35 -5.38 9.41
N LYS A 164 -11.48 -6.12 10.07
CA LYS A 164 -11.58 -6.42 11.50
C LYS A 164 -11.45 -5.16 12.34
N LEU A 165 -10.48 -4.29 12.02
CA LEU A 165 -10.31 -3.00 12.70
C LEU A 165 -11.55 -2.12 12.56
N TYR A 166 -12.12 -2.00 11.36
CA TYR A 166 -13.32 -1.21 11.10
C TYR A 166 -14.54 -1.70 11.89
N LYS A 167 -14.62 -3.00 12.16
CA LYS A 167 -15.68 -3.60 12.97
C LYS A 167 -15.47 -3.43 14.47
N GLU A 168 -14.25 -3.67 14.95
CA GLU A 168 -13.99 -3.84 16.38
C GLU A 168 -13.50 -2.54 17.06
N LEU A 169 -12.66 -1.75 16.37
CA LEU A 169 -12.05 -0.57 16.96
C LEU A 169 -13.06 0.51 17.37
N PRO A 170 -14.09 0.85 16.59
CA PRO A 170 -15.08 1.84 17.01
C PRO A 170 -15.79 1.45 18.31
N VAL A 171 -16.15 0.16 18.47
CA VAL A 171 -16.78 -0.35 19.69
C VAL A 171 -15.85 -0.22 20.89
N LEU A 172 -14.57 -0.58 20.71
CA LEU A 172 -13.56 -0.43 21.76
C LEU A 172 -13.37 1.04 22.16
N LEU A 173 -13.31 1.95 21.19
CA LEU A 173 -13.08 3.38 21.42
C LEU A 173 -14.27 4.07 22.13
N GLU A 174 -15.49 3.56 22.01
CA GLU A 174 -16.63 4.07 22.80
C GLU A 174 -16.37 4.01 24.31
N MET A 175 -15.58 3.05 24.78
CA MET A 175 -15.21 2.91 26.20
C MET A 175 -14.35 4.09 26.70
N PHE A 176 -13.71 4.85 25.82
CA PHE A 176 -12.88 6.02 26.16
C PHE A 176 -13.65 7.34 26.08
N ARG A 177 -14.91 7.33 25.65
CA ARG A 177 -15.75 8.55 25.56
C ARG A 177 -16.50 8.85 26.84
N GLN A 178 -16.43 7.97 27.85
CA GLN A 178 -17.01 8.13 29.18
C GLN A 178 -15.98 8.74 30.13
#